data_2cee8a7265c3a90b075e4315cf921176
#
_entry.id   2cee8a7265c3a90b075e4315cf921176
#
_cell.length_a   1.000
_cell.length_b   1.000
_cell.length_c   1.000
_cell.angle_alpha   90.00
_cell.angle_beta   90.00
_cell.angle_gamma   90.00
#
_symmetry.space_group_name_H-M   'P 1'
#
loop_
_entity.id
_entity.type
_entity.pdbx_description
1 polymer ?
#
loop_
_entity_poly.entity_id
_entity_poly.type
_entity_poly.pdbx_seq_one_letter_code
_entity_poly.pdbx_strand_id
1 'polypeptide(L)'
;MVESVIRRRRMTREFSTDPIDPVVVADLVDTARRAPSAGYSQGVHFVVLTGDAVPKFWQTTKAEAWFAVKQEGVLLASVIVLPIADPGAYTSRYAEADKAGHGLDIAANWSVP
;
A
#
# COMPACT_ATOMS: atom_id res chain seq x y z
N MET A 1 0.87 -21.42 13.29
CA MET A 1 0.81 -21.16 11.84
C MET A 1 1.00 -19.67 11.52
N VAL A 2 0.18 -18.75 12.04
CA VAL A 2 0.34 -17.29 11.86
C VAL A 2 1.70 -16.81 12.36
N GLU A 3 2.13 -17.26 13.54
CA GLU A 3 3.42 -16.94 14.10
C GLU A 3 4.59 -17.33 13.18
N SER A 4 4.52 -18.47 12.53
CA SER A 4 5.55 -18.92 11.60
C SER A 4 5.63 -18.05 10.34
N VAL A 5 4.51 -17.52 9.87
CA VAL A 5 4.46 -16.58 8.75
C VAL A 5 5.10 -15.25 9.12
N ILE A 6 4.75 -14.72 10.29
CA ILE A 6 5.33 -13.48 10.82
C ILE A 6 6.86 -13.61 10.97
N ARG A 7 7.32 -14.70 11.58
CA ARG A 7 8.76 -14.94 11.78
C ARG A 7 9.55 -15.10 10.50
N ARG A 8 8.93 -15.63 9.44
CA ARG A 8 9.57 -15.83 8.14
C ARG A 8 9.51 -14.60 7.22
N ARG A 9 8.72 -13.58 7.57
CA ARG A 9 8.64 -12.37 6.77
C ARG A 9 10.02 -11.72 6.59
N ARG A 10 10.31 -11.32 5.38
CA ARG A 10 11.54 -10.60 5.03
C ARG A 10 11.18 -9.29 4.32
N MET A 11 12.03 -8.30 4.48
CA MET A 11 12.02 -7.10 3.64
C MET A 11 12.89 -7.38 2.42
N THR A 12 12.25 -7.74 1.31
CA THR A 12 12.95 -8.02 0.05
C THR A 12 13.26 -6.72 -0.67
N ARG A 13 14.50 -6.56 -1.11
CA ARG A 13 14.97 -5.39 -1.87
C ARG A 13 15.70 -5.75 -3.15
N GLU A 14 15.77 -7.02 -3.47
CA GLU A 14 16.28 -7.52 -4.74
C GLU A 14 15.20 -8.38 -5.38
N PHE A 15 14.80 -8.00 -6.58
CA PHE A 15 13.75 -8.66 -7.33
C PHE A 15 14.32 -9.21 -8.63
N SER A 16 13.71 -10.30 -9.13
CA SER A 16 13.97 -10.76 -10.50
C SER A 16 13.15 -9.93 -11.49
N THR A 17 13.53 -10.00 -12.76
CA THR A 17 12.76 -9.39 -13.85
C THR A 17 11.62 -10.26 -14.34
N ASP A 18 11.39 -11.42 -13.71
CA ASP A 18 10.34 -12.35 -14.11
C ASP A 18 8.97 -11.69 -13.99
N PRO A 19 8.10 -11.85 -14.98
CA PRO A 19 6.74 -11.33 -14.89
C PRO A 19 5.94 -12.07 -13.83
N ILE A 20 5.01 -11.35 -13.19
CA ILE A 20 4.06 -11.92 -12.24
C ILE A 20 2.72 -12.05 -12.94
N ASP A 21 2.07 -13.21 -12.79
CA ASP A 21 0.73 -13.41 -13.31
C ASP A 21 -0.22 -12.36 -12.71
N PRO A 22 -0.98 -11.60 -13.52
CA PRO A 22 -1.93 -10.62 -13.03
C PRO A 22 -2.96 -11.18 -12.05
N VAL A 23 -3.32 -12.45 -12.16
CA VAL A 23 -4.24 -13.12 -11.23
C VAL A 23 -3.64 -13.19 -9.84
N VAL A 24 -2.34 -13.52 -9.73
CA VAL A 24 -1.64 -13.54 -8.44
C VAL A 24 -1.64 -12.15 -7.79
N VAL A 25 -1.38 -11.12 -8.57
CA VAL A 25 -1.40 -9.73 -8.07
C VAL A 25 -2.79 -9.35 -7.58
N ALA A 26 -3.83 -9.69 -8.34
CA ALA A 26 -5.23 -9.41 -7.98
C ALA A 26 -5.60 -10.13 -6.67
N ASP A 27 -5.22 -11.38 -6.49
CA ASP A 27 -5.48 -12.16 -5.28
C ASP A 27 -4.77 -11.57 -4.05
N LEU A 28 -3.53 -11.12 -4.22
CA LEU A 28 -2.77 -10.48 -3.15
C LEU A 28 -3.41 -9.15 -2.72
N VAL A 29 -3.83 -8.33 -3.68
CA VAL A 29 -4.53 -7.06 -3.41
C VAL A 29 -5.88 -7.32 -2.77
N ASP A 30 -6.65 -8.31 -3.24
CA ASP A 30 -7.92 -8.69 -2.63
C ASP A 30 -7.75 -9.13 -1.17
N THR A 31 -6.69 -9.86 -0.88
CA THR A 31 -6.33 -10.26 0.49
C THR A 31 -5.96 -9.04 1.33
N ALA A 32 -5.12 -8.15 0.82
CA ALA A 32 -4.66 -6.96 1.53
C ALA A 32 -5.81 -6.00 1.88
N ARG A 33 -6.76 -5.79 0.97
CA ARG A 33 -7.90 -4.89 1.20
C ARG A 33 -8.86 -5.38 2.28
N ARG A 34 -8.75 -6.63 2.70
CA ARG A 34 -9.56 -7.22 3.79
C ARG A 34 -8.98 -6.92 5.18
N ALA A 35 -7.84 -6.24 5.25
CA ALA A 35 -7.28 -5.82 6.52
C ALA A 35 -8.28 -4.94 7.29
N PRO A 36 -8.34 -5.06 8.63
CA PRO A 36 -9.20 -4.22 9.44
C PRO A 36 -8.90 -2.74 9.25
N SER A 37 -9.93 -1.90 9.30
CA SER A 37 -9.78 -0.44 9.31
C SER A 37 -10.53 0.15 10.49
N ALA A 38 -10.06 1.30 11.00
CA ALA A 38 -10.70 1.99 12.11
C ALA A 38 -12.16 2.33 11.76
N GLY A 39 -13.09 1.88 12.60
CA GLY A 39 -14.53 2.08 12.39
C GLY A 39 -15.08 1.43 11.12
N TYR A 40 -14.36 0.47 10.52
CA TYR A 40 -14.69 -0.11 9.23
C TYR A 40 -14.78 0.93 8.11
N SER A 41 -13.90 1.94 8.16
CA SER A 41 -13.89 3.06 7.21
C SER A 41 -13.45 2.66 5.80
N GLN A 42 -12.64 1.62 5.68
CA GLN A 42 -12.13 1.09 4.40
C GLN A 42 -11.47 2.17 3.53
N GLY A 43 -10.77 3.11 4.15
CA GLY A 43 -10.17 4.27 3.50
C GLY A 43 -8.81 4.01 2.87
N VAL A 44 -8.57 2.80 2.34
CA VAL A 44 -7.35 2.46 1.62
C VAL A 44 -7.69 1.92 0.24
N HIS A 45 -7.09 2.52 -0.78
CA HIS A 45 -7.17 2.08 -2.16
C HIS A 45 -5.82 1.58 -2.63
N PHE A 46 -5.81 0.63 -3.55
CA PHE A 46 -4.57 0.10 -4.11
C PHE A 46 -4.48 0.45 -5.58
N VAL A 47 -3.35 1.03 -5.98
CA VAL A 47 -3.01 1.28 -7.38
C VAL A 47 -1.96 0.27 -7.79
N VAL A 48 -2.24 -0.53 -8.79
CA VAL A 48 -1.32 -1.54 -9.32
C VAL A 48 -0.68 -1.00 -10.60
N LEU A 49 0.64 -0.91 -10.59
CA LEU A 49 1.44 -0.46 -11.72
C LEU A 49 2.17 -1.65 -12.34
N THR A 50 2.00 -1.84 -13.64
CA THR A 50 2.63 -2.91 -14.41
C THR A 50 3.20 -2.37 -15.73
N GLY A 51 4.05 -3.13 -16.38
CA GLY A 51 4.61 -2.78 -17.68
C GLY A 51 5.29 -1.41 -17.65
N ASP A 52 5.00 -0.55 -18.61
CA ASP A 52 5.62 0.77 -18.75
C ASP A 52 5.29 1.73 -17.60
N ALA A 53 4.26 1.46 -16.82
CA ALA A 53 3.94 2.27 -15.65
C ALA A 53 5.00 2.17 -14.54
N VAL A 54 5.72 1.05 -14.47
CA VAL A 54 6.76 0.83 -13.46
C VAL A 54 7.96 1.77 -13.65
N PRO A 55 8.65 1.81 -14.80
CA PRO A 55 9.73 2.77 -14.99
C PRO A 55 9.25 4.22 -14.94
N LYS A 56 8.05 4.50 -15.43
CA LYS A 56 7.47 5.84 -15.34
C LYS A 56 7.27 6.30 -13.89
N PHE A 57 6.88 5.39 -12.99
CA PHE A 57 6.77 5.68 -11.56
C PHE A 57 8.14 6.10 -10.98
N TRP A 58 9.20 5.34 -11.26
CA TRP A 58 10.53 5.65 -10.76
C TRP A 58 11.05 7.01 -11.27
N GLN A 59 10.81 7.31 -12.53
CA GLN A 59 11.18 8.61 -13.14
C GLN A 59 10.37 9.76 -12.52
N THR A 60 9.06 9.58 -12.36
CA THR A 60 8.17 10.62 -11.82
C THR A 60 8.47 10.95 -10.37
N THR A 61 8.77 9.94 -9.57
CA THR A 61 9.13 10.10 -8.15
C THR A 61 10.57 10.54 -7.95
N LYS A 62 11.39 10.53 -9.02
CA LYS A 62 12.82 10.81 -8.97
C LYS A 62 13.61 9.87 -8.04
N ALA A 63 13.03 8.73 -7.68
CA ALA A 63 13.66 7.77 -6.81
C ALA A 63 14.67 6.86 -7.53
N GLU A 64 14.60 6.81 -8.87
CA GLU A 64 15.47 5.95 -9.70
C GLU A 64 16.94 6.15 -9.40
N ALA A 65 17.42 7.38 -9.38
CA ALA A 65 18.82 7.70 -9.17
C ALA A 65 19.32 7.24 -7.79
N TRP A 66 18.48 7.36 -6.77
CA TRP A 66 18.84 6.92 -5.43
C TRP A 66 18.93 5.39 -5.34
N PHE A 67 17.92 4.68 -5.87
CA PHE A 67 17.93 3.22 -5.85
C PHE A 67 19.02 2.61 -6.74
N ALA A 68 19.33 3.19 -7.87
CA ALA A 68 20.40 2.73 -8.74
C ALA A 68 21.77 2.67 -8.01
N VAL A 69 22.00 3.57 -7.07
CA VAL A 69 23.24 3.60 -6.29
C VAL A 69 23.15 2.74 -5.02
N LYS A 70 22.01 2.74 -4.36
CA LYS A 70 21.85 2.13 -3.02
C LYS A 70 21.30 0.72 -3.05
N GLN A 71 20.35 0.44 -3.92
CA GLN A 71 19.64 -0.84 -3.99
C GLN A 71 19.05 -1.05 -5.39
N GLU A 72 19.89 -1.24 -6.37
CA GLU A 72 19.51 -1.39 -7.78
C GLU A 72 18.44 -2.49 -7.99
N GLY A 73 18.51 -3.57 -7.22
CA GLY A 73 17.56 -4.67 -7.33
C GLY A 73 16.10 -4.31 -7.08
N VAL A 74 15.82 -3.17 -6.42
CA VAL A 74 14.46 -2.67 -6.24
C VAL A 74 13.85 -2.21 -7.57
N LEU A 75 14.66 -1.65 -8.46
CA LEU A 75 14.20 -1.16 -9.77
C LEU A 75 13.79 -2.29 -10.73
N LEU A 76 14.16 -3.52 -10.42
CA LEU A 76 13.85 -4.70 -11.23
C LEU A 76 12.46 -5.28 -10.96
N ALA A 77 11.77 -4.79 -9.93
CA ALA A 77 10.41 -5.26 -9.61
C ALA A 77 9.47 -5.06 -10.80
N SER A 78 8.78 -6.12 -11.21
CA SER A 78 7.87 -6.09 -12.37
C SER A 78 6.51 -5.47 -12.06
N VAL A 79 6.16 -5.37 -10.79
CA VAL A 79 4.90 -4.80 -10.32
C VAL A 79 5.16 -3.91 -9.12
N ILE A 80 4.50 -2.75 -9.10
CA ILE A 80 4.46 -1.87 -7.93
C ILE A 80 3.00 -1.75 -7.49
N VAL A 81 2.74 -1.95 -6.20
CA VAL A 81 1.42 -1.73 -5.60
C VAL A 81 1.53 -0.57 -4.63
N LEU A 82 0.73 0.46 -4.85
CA LEU A 82 0.70 1.67 -4.02
C LEU A 82 -0.57 1.66 -3.16
N PRO A 83 -0.45 1.53 -1.84
CA PRO A 83 -1.58 1.79 -0.95
C PRO A 83 -1.80 3.30 -0.84
N ILE A 84 -3.01 3.75 -1.15
CA ILE A 84 -3.41 5.16 -1.09
C ILE A 84 -4.41 5.32 0.04
N ALA A 85 -4.07 6.16 1.03
CA ALA A 85 -4.98 6.50 2.10
C ALA A 85 -6.00 7.55 1.65
N ASP A 86 -7.26 7.36 2.01
CA ASP A 86 -8.34 8.32 1.82
C ASP A 86 -8.81 8.86 3.17
N PRO A 87 -8.30 10.02 3.61
CA PRO A 87 -8.72 10.64 4.87
C PRO A 87 -10.22 10.95 4.92
N GLY A 88 -10.83 11.27 3.75
CA GLY A 88 -12.24 11.57 3.65
C GLY A 88 -13.14 10.42 4.07
N ALA A 89 -12.75 9.17 3.75
CA ALA A 89 -13.49 7.99 4.17
C ALA A 89 -13.56 7.86 5.70
N TYR A 90 -12.46 8.14 6.39
CA TYR A 90 -12.41 8.13 7.87
C TYR A 90 -13.20 9.28 8.47
N THR A 91 -13.06 10.48 7.94
CA THR A 91 -13.79 11.66 8.40
C THR A 91 -15.29 11.44 8.26
N SER A 92 -15.75 10.94 7.11
CA SER A 92 -17.17 10.66 6.88
C SER A 92 -17.70 9.56 7.82
N ARG A 93 -16.93 8.49 8.00
CA ARG A 93 -17.34 7.39 8.90
C ARG A 93 -17.48 7.84 10.35
N TYR A 94 -16.55 8.63 10.85
CA TYR A 94 -16.55 9.11 12.23
C TYR A 94 -17.51 10.27 12.47
N ALA A 95 -18.09 10.84 11.43
CA ALA A 95 -19.20 11.79 11.52
C ALA A 95 -20.56 11.09 11.66
N GLU A 96 -20.65 9.76 11.45
CA GLU A 96 -21.88 9.01 11.60
C GLU A 96 -22.35 8.96 13.06
N ALA A 97 -23.68 8.79 13.27
CA ALA A 97 -24.32 8.89 14.57
C ALA A 97 -23.75 7.96 15.64
N ASP A 98 -23.35 6.73 15.26
CA ASP A 98 -22.76 5.75 16.18
C ASP A 98 -21.33 6.08 16.61
N LYS A 99 -20.69 7.04 15.93
CA LYS A 99 -19.33 7.54 16.24
C LYS A 99 -19.34 8.95 16.82
N ALA A 100 -20.42 9.68 16.66
CA ALA A 100 -20.56 11.02 17.19
C ALA A 100 -20.44 11.04 18.73
N GLY A 101 -19.74 12.03 19.26
CA GLY A 101 -19.59 12.20 20.71
C GLY A 101 -18.39 11.52 21.35
N HIS A 102 -17.56 10.79 20.60
CA HIS A 102 -16.35 10.18 21.13
C HIS A 102 -15.14 11.15 21.20
N GLY A 103 -15.32 12.42 20.80
CA GLY A 103 -14.29 13.46 20.91
C GLY A 103 -13.08 13.27 20.00
N LEU A 104 -13.19 12.38 19.01
CA LEU A 104 -12.12 12.12 18.05
C LEU A 104 -12.27 13.04 16.85
N ASP A 105 -11.50 14.12 16.82
CA ASP A 105 -11.34 14.93 15.62
C ASP A 105 -10.29 14.32 14.70
N ILE A 106 -10.73 13.36 13.89
CA ILE A 106 -9.85 12.65 12.97
C ILE A 106 -9.33 13.57 11.87
N ALA A 107 -10.11 14.56 11.46
CA ALA A 107 -9.69 15.50 10.42
C ALA A 107 -8.49 16.35 10.86
N ALA A 108 -8.46 16.76 12.12
CA ALA A 108 -7.38 17.57 12.66
C ALA A 108 -6.11 16.76 12.99
N ASN A 109 -6.28 15.47 13.30
CA ASN A 109 -5.20 14.61 13.78
C ASN A 109 -4.77 13.55 12.77
N TRP A 110 -5.23 13.64 11.54
CA TRP A 110 -4.79 12.71 10.50
C TRP A 110 -3.32 12.91 10.19
N SER A 111 -2.50 12.01 10.67
CA SER A 111 -1.12 11.88 10.25
C SER A 111 -0.98 10.60 9.42
N VAL A 112 -0.53 10.75 8.20
CA VAL A 112 -0.14 9.59 7.40
C VAL A 112 1.14 9.04 8.02
N PRO A 113 1.17 7.76 8.42
CA PRO A 113 2.36 7.15 8.99
C PRO A 113 3.52 7.07 8.00
#